data_80fa8928aac31c9363dc58e2373f9672
#
_entry.id   80fa8928aac31c9363dc58e2373f9672
#
_cell.length_a   1.000
_cell.length_b   1.000
_cell.length_c   1.000
_cell.angle_alpha   90.00
_cell.angle_beta   90.00
_cell.angle_gamma   90.00
#
_symmetry.space_group_name_H-M   'P 1'
#
loop_
_entity.id
_entity.type
_entity.pdbx_description
1 polymer ?
#
loop_
_entity_poly.entity_id
_entity_poly.type
_entity_poly.pdbx_seq_one_letter_code
_entity_poly.pdbx_strand_id
1 'polypeptide(L)'
;MAIAHAVLRIARPTDRLQAIAAMYCQGLGFTRLGEFENHQGFDGVMVGHPQHGYHLEFTHHRGVKVGQAPTQDHLLVFYLPSEDDWRDGCCRMLAAGFRRVTAYNPYWDQSGQTFEDLDGYRVVLQQRGWEA
;
A
#
# COMPACT_ATOMS: atom_id res chain seq x y z
N MET A 1 26.89 -8.64 6.12
CA MET A 1 25.85 -7.78 5.62
C MET A 1 24.84 -8.61 4.86
N ALA A 2 23.91 -9.14 5.58
CA ALA A 2 23.11 -10.23 5.05
C ALA A 2 22.19 -9.83 3.89
N ILE A 3 21.48 -8.70 3.98
CA ILE A 3 20.43 -8.37 3.02
C ILE A 3 20.46 -6.89 2.56
N ALA A 4 21.62 -6.23 2.64
CA ALA A 4 21.72 -4.80 2.37
C ALA A 4 21.29 -4.41 0.94
N HIS A 5 21.43 -5.32 -0.01
CA HIS A 5 21.08 -5.06 -1.42
C HIS A 5 19.84 -5.82 -1.87
N ALA A 6 19.10 -6.40 -0.94
CA ALA A 6 17.87 -7.11 -1.28
C ALA A 6 16.77 -6.14 -1.73
N VAL A 7 15.97 -6.58 -2.69
CA VAL A 7 14.70 -5.90 -3.02
C VAL A 7 13.63 -6.48 -2.10
N LEU A 8 12.86 -5.62 -1.47
CA LEU A 8 11.79 -6.04 -0.56
C LEU A 8 10.47 -6.20 -1.34
N ARG A 9 9.86 -7.36 -1.19
CA ARG A 9 8.48 -7.57 -1.61
C ARG A 9 7.62 -7.71 -0.37
N ILE A 10 6.51 -6.96 -0.31
CA ILE A 10 5.50 -7.13 0.70
C ILE A 10 4.30 -7.77 0.00
N ALA A 11 3.98 -9.00 0.38
CA ALA A 11 2.90 -9.77 -0.22
C ALA A 11 1.67 -9.74 0.69
N ARG A 12 0.50 -9.52 0.09
CA ARG A 12 -0.75 -9.42 0.84
C ARG A 12 -1.88 -10.08 0.05
N PRO A 13 -2.64 -10.99 0.68
CA PRO A 13 -3.80 -11.59 0.03
C PRO A 13 -4.97 -10.60 -0.02
N THR A 14 -5.84 -10.76 -1.01
CA THR A 14 -7.04 -9.96 -1.16
C THR A 14 -8.14 -10.77 -1.86
N ASP A 15 -9.38 -10.45 -1.54
CA ASP A 15 -10.53 -10.98 -2.27
C ASP A 15 -10.91 -10.11 -3.47
N ARG A 16 -10.18 -8.99 -3.70
CA ARG A 16 -10.52 -7.96 -4.69
C ARG A 16 -9.28 -7.53 -5.46
N LEU A 17 -8.62 -8.48 -6.09
CA LEU A 17 -7.28 -8.28 -6.65
C LEU A 17 -7.18 -7.07 -7.57
N GLN A 18 -8.05 -6.95 -8.57
CA GLN A 18 -7.94 -5.87 -9.54
C GLN A 18 -8.29 -4.51 -8.93
N ALA A 19 -9.29 -4.46 -8.06
CA ALA A 19 -9.71 -3.22 -7.39
C ALA A 19 -8.61 -2.71 -6.46
N ILE A 20 -8.00 -3.59 -5.68
CA ILE A 20 -6.92 -3.22 -4.75
C ILE A 20 -5.69 -2.76 -5.54
N ALA A 21 -5.29 -3.50 -6.57
CA ALA A 21 -4.14 -3.10 -7.39
C ALA A 21 -4.36 -1.71 -8.02
N ALA A 22 -5.56 -1.45 -8.53
CA ALA A 22 -5.90 -0.15 -9.11
C ALA A 22 -5.83 0.98 -8.09
N MET A 23 -6.34 0.76 -6.87
CA MET A 23 -6.28 1.76 -5.80
C MET A 23 -4.84 2.17 -5.50
N TYR A 24 -3.95 1.20 -5.35
CA TYR A 24 -2.56 1.48 -5.00
C TYR A 24 -1.81 2.14 -6.16
N CYS A 25 -2.09 1.76 -7.40
CA CYS A 25 -1.51 2.43 -8.55
C CYS A 25 -1.96 3.89 -8.65
N GLN A 26 -3.26 4.13 -8.53
CA GLN A 26 -3.81 5.48 -8.64
C GLN A 26 -3.42 6.36 -7.44
N GLY A 27 -3.51 5.80 -6.24
CA GLY A 27 -3.26 6.57 -5.01
C GLY A 27 -1.80 6.89 -4.77
N LEU A 28 -0.91 5.92 -4.97
CA LEU A 28 0.51 6.07 -4.67
C LEU A 28 1.36 6.35 -5.91
N GLY A 29 0.75 6.41 -7.09
CA GLY A 29 1.51 6.63 -8.32
C GLY A 29 2.32 5.43 -8.74
N PHE A 30 1.97 4.23 -8.28
CA PHE A 30 2.64 3.01 -8.67
C PHE A 30 2.23 2.57 -10.07
N THR A 31 3.07 1.75 -10.68
CA THR A 31 2.76 1.08 -11.93
C THR A 31 2.64 -0.42 -11.70
N ARG A 32 1.94 -1.10 -12.59
CA ARG A 32 1.94 -2.56 -12.57
C ARG A 32 3.27 -3.06 -13.08
N LEU A 33 4.00 -3.77 -12.24
CA LEU A 33 5.31 -4.30 -12.56
C LEU A 33 5.23 -5.69 -13.18
N GLY A 34 4.15 -6.41 -12.92
CA GLY A 34 3.92 -7.74 -13.46
C GLY A 34 2.62 -8.30 -12.94
N GLU A 35 2.16 -9.38 -13.54
CA GLU A 35 0.97 -10.09 -13.11
C GLU A 35 1.01 -11.53 -13.58
N PHE A 36 0.23 -12.37 -12.93
CA PHE A 36 0.07 -13.78 -13.33
C PHE A 36 -1.33 -14.24 -13.00
N GLU A 37 -1.77 -15.26 -13.72
CA GLU A 37 -3.07 -15.89 -13.50
C GLU A 37 -2.92 -17.38 -13.33
N ASN A 38 -3.69 -17.91 -12.39
CA ASN A 38 -3.83 -19.35 -12.17
C ASN A 38 -2.50 -20.10 -12.10
N HIS A 39 -1.55 -19.54 -11.39
CA HIS A 39 -0.32 -20.25 -11.08
C HIS A 39 -0.57 -21.09 -9.82
N GLN A 40 -0.82 -22.37 -10.01
CA GLN A 40 -1.17 -23.28 -8.90
C GLN A 40 -2.36 -22.79 -8.07
N GLY A 41 -3.35 -22.17 -8.72
CA GLY A 41 -4.56 -21.66 -8.08
C GLY A 41 -4.46 -20.21 -7.59
N PHE A 42 -3.35 -19.53 -7.84
CA PHE A 42 -3.15 -18.14 -7.41
C PHE A 42 -3.13 -17.19 -8.60
N ASP A 43 -3.77 -16.04 -8.42
CA ASP A 43 -3.60 -14.87 -9.29
C ASP A 43 -2.79 -13.83 -8.53
N GLY A 44 -2.04 -12.99 -9.22
CA GLY A 44 -1.23 -11.97 -8.57
C GLY A 44 -0.99 -10.75 -9.43
N VAL A 45 -0.81 -9.61 -8.77
CA VAL A 45 -0.42 -8.35 -9.40
C VAL A 45 0.67 -7.72 -8.55
N MET A 46 1.80 -7.41 -9.16
CA MET A 46 2.88 -6.67 -8.51
C MET A 46 2.78 -5.21 -8.90
N VAL A 47 2.83 -4.33 -7.91
CA VAL A 47 2.74 -2.87 -8.10
C VAL A 47 3.88 -2.18 -7.38
N GLY A 48 4.36 -1.09 -7.95
CA GLY A 48 5.46 -0.33 -7.36
C GLY A 48 6.09 0.59 -8.38
N HIS A 49 7.35 0.90 -8.15
CA HIS A 49 8.12 1.71 -9.05
C HIS A 49 9.39 0.94 -9.43
N PRO A 50 9.71 0.80 -10.72
CA PRO A 50 10.81 -0.07 -11.14
C PRO A 50 12.18 0.32 -10.59
N GLN A 51 12.32 1.56 -10.14
CA GLN A 51 13.60 2.07 -9.62
C GLN A 51 13.70 2.04 -8.11
N HIS A 52 12.64 1.60 -7.40
CA HIS A 52 12.68 1.52 -5.94
C HIS A 52 13.12 0.13 -5.48
N GLY A 53 13.70 0.08 -4.29
CA GLY A 53 14.15 -1.19 -3.69
C GLY A 53 13.04 -2.00 -3.03
N TYR A 54 11.79 -1.67 -3.28
CA TYR A 54 10.63 -2.38 -2.74
C TYR A 54 9.47 -2.37 -3.73
N HIS A 55 8.57 -3.32 -3.58
CA HIS A 55 7.30 -3.33 -4.28
C HIS A 55 6.28 -4.15 -3.48
N LEU A 56 5.01 -4.01 -3.85
CA LEU A 56 3.92 -4.77 -3.25
C LEU A 56 3.46 -5.84 -4.23
N GLU A 57 3.02 -6.97 -3.68
CA GLU A 57 2.33 -8.00 -4.44
C GLU A 57 0.98 -8.26 -3.78
N PHE A 58 -0.08 -8.15 -4.55
CA PHE A 58 -1.40 -8.58 -4.11
C PHE A 58 -1.72 -9.91 -4.77
N THR A 59 -2.23 -10.85 -3.98
CA THR A 59 -2.54 -12.20 -4.45
C THR A 59 -3.97 -12.55 -4.14
N HIS A 60 -4.54 -13.41 -4.98
CA HIS A 60 -5.84 -14.00 -4.76
C HIS A 60 -5.73 -15.52 -4.93
N HIS A 61 -6.06 -16.25 -3.88
CA HIS A 61 -6.14 -17.70 -3.94
C HIS A 61 -7.56 -18.08 -4.38
N ARG A 62 -7.70 -18.63 -5.58
CA ARG A 62 -9.02 -18.96 -6.14
C ARG A 62 -9.77 -19.91 -5.21
N GLY A 63 -11.02 -19.55 -4.91
CA GLY A 63 -11.88 -20.35 -4.03
C GLY A 63 -11.67 -20.11 -2.54
N VAL A 64 -10.75 -19.24 -2.16
CA VAL A 64 -10.47 -18.93 -0.76
C VAL A 64 -10.81 -17.47 -0.49
N LYS A 65 -11.49 -17.21 0.62
CA LYS A 65 -11.77 -15.84 1.09
C LYS A 65 -10.87 -15.52 2.27
N VAL A 66 -10.27 -14.33 2.25
CA VAL A 66 -9.37 -13.89 3.33
C VAL A 66 -9.98 -12.78 4.19
N GLY A 67 -10.99 -12.06 3.68
CA GLY A 67 -11.68 -11.02 4.45
C GLY A 67 -10.85 -9.77 4.65
N GLN A 68 -11.16 -9.07 5.74
CA GLN A 68 -10.57 -7.78 6.07
C GLN A 68 -9.24 -7.93 6.80
N ALA A 69 -8.50 -6.83 6.87
CA ALA A 69 -7.24 -6.75 7.61
C ALA A 69 -7.44 -7.21 9.07
N PRO A 70 -6.45 -7.91 9.65
CA PRO A 70 -6.58 -8.44 11.00
C PRO A 70 -6.61 -7.37 12.08
N THR A 71 -5.97 -6.22 11.87
CA THR A 71 -6.00 -5.09 12.80
C THR A 71 -5.94 -3.77 12.04
N GLN A 72 -6.24 -2.68 12.74
CA GLN A 72 -6.12 -1.32 12.20
C GLN A 72 -4.70 -0.78 12.31
N ASP A 73 -3.78 -1.56 12.82
CA ASP A 73 -2.40 -1.13 13.06
C ASP A 73 -1.39 -1.80 12.11
N HIS A 74 -1.88 -2.44 11.05
CA HIS A 74 -1.06 -2.91 9.94
C HIS A 74 -0.92 -1.77 8.96
N LEU A 75 0.25 -1.12 8.95
CA LEU A 75 0.47 0.14 8.25
C LEU A 75 1.57 0.02 7.21
N LEU A 76 1.36 0.68 6.08
CA LEU A 76 2.45 1.10 5.19
C LEU A 76 2.64 2.60 5.43
N VAL A 77 3.83 3.01 5.80
CA VAL A 77 4.11 4.41 6.12
C VAL A 77 5.08 4.97 5.09
N PHE A 78 4.65 6.02 4.41
CA PHE A 78 5.50 6.73 3.45
C PHE A 78 5.86 8.10 4.02
N TYR A 79 7.14 8.42 4.04
CA TYR A 79 7.64 9.70 4.52
C TYR A 79 7.82 10.64 3.32
N LEU A 80 7.11 11.77 3.35
CA LEU A 80 7.11 12.78 2.30
C LEU A 80 7.51 14.12 2.91
N PRO A 81 8.81 14.50 2.86
CA PRO A 81 9.28 15.73 3.49
C PRO A 81 8.66 16.99 2.89
N SER A 82 8.44 17.01 1.57
CA SER A 82 7.85 18.16 0.89
C SER A 82 6.36 18.25 1.22
N GLU A 83 5.93 19.40 1.73
CA GLU A 83 4.52 19.64 2.02
C GLU A 83 3.66 19.54 0.76
N ASP A 84 4.16 20.06 -0.37
CA ASP A 84 3.42 20.02 -1.63
C ASP A 84 3.24 18.57 -2.12
N ASP A 85 4.29 17.76 -2.04
CA ASP A 85 4.21 16.34 -2.41
C ASP A 85 3.23 15.60 -1.49
N TRP A 86 3.27 15.91 -0.20
CA TRP A 86 2.39 15.29 0.77
C TRP A 86 0.91 15.65 0.50
N ARG A 87 0.63 16.93 0.26
CA ARG A 87 -0.74 17.37 -0.04
C ARG A 87 -1.27 16.73 -1.32
N ASP A 88 -0.44 16.71 -2.35
CA ASP A 88 -0.79 16.08 -3.62
C ASP A 88 -1.06 14.58 -3.43
N GLY A 89 -0.20 13.91 -2.66
CA GLY A 89 -0.38 12.51 -2.33
C GLY A 89 -1.69 12.24 -1.60
N CYS A 90 -2.03 13.04 -0.60
CA CYS A 90 -3.29 12.91 0.12
C CYS A 90 -4.50 13.08 -0.81
N CYS A 91 -4.46 14.05 -1.72
CA CYS A 91 -5.52 14.23 -2.69
C CYS A 91 -5.67 13.03 -3.62
N ARG A 92 -4.56 12.48 -4.08
CA ARG A 92 -4.58 11.30 -4.95
C ARG A 92 -5.13 10.07 -4.25
N MET A 93 -4.84 9.90 -2.96
CA MET A 93 -5.38 8.79 -2.18
C MET A 93 -6.90 8.83 -2.14
N LEU A 94 -7.47 10.01 -1.86
CA LEU A 94 -8.92 10.18 -1.85
C LEU A 94 -9.53 9.93 -3.23
N ALA A 95 -8.90 10.46 -4.27
CA ALA A 95 -9.37 10.26 -5.64
C ALA A 95 -9.32 8.78 -6.07
N ALA A 96 -8.39 8.01 -5.52
CA ALA A 96 -8.26 6.59 -5.81
C ALA A 96 -9.25 5.72 -5.06
N GLY A 97 -10.05 6.29 -4.16
CA GLY A 97 -11.07 5.57 -3.41
C GLY A 97 -10.65 5.14 -2.01
N PHE A 98 -9.47 5.50 -1.54
CA PHE A 98 -9.11 5.30 -0.15
C PHE A 98 -9.98 6.19 0.73
N ARG A 99 -10.27 5.73 1.93
CA ARG A 99 -11.05 6.48 2.90
C ARG A 99 -10.13 7.05 3.96
N ARG A 100 -10.14 8.36 4.15
CA ARG A 100 -9.40 8.97 5.24
C ARG A 100 -10.01 8.57 6.58
N VAL A 101 -9.18 8.14 7.52
CA VAL A 101 -9.60 7.70 8.84
C VAL A 101 -8.72 8.34 9.91
N THR A 102 -9.25 8.42 11.13
CA THR A 102 -8.44 8.73 12.31
C THR A 102 -7.51 7.55 12.57
N ALA A 103 -6.23 7.83 12.81
CA ALA A 103 -5.26 6.77 13.07
C ALA A 103 -5.61 6.00 14.34
N TYR A 104 -5.40 4.69 14.32
CA TYR A 104 -5.53 3.87 15.52
C TYR A 104 -4.52 4.28 16.57
N ASN A 105 -3.26 4.51 16.14
CA ASN A 105 -2.21 5.09 16.99
C ASN A 105 -2.17 6.60 16.71
N PRO A 106 -2.52 7.46 17.70
CA PRO A 106 -2.59 8.91 17.50
C PRO A 106 -1.29 9.55 17.02
N TYR A 107 -0.17 8.89 17.20
CA TYR A 107 1.12 9.37 16.72
C TYR A 107 1.07 9.73 15.22
N TRP A 108 0.35 8.93 14.43
CA TRP A 108 0.31 9.11 12.96
C TRP A 108 -0.57 10.28 12.52
N ASP A 109 -1.40 10.83 13.43
CA ASP A 109 -2.21 12.01 13.13
C ASP A 109 -1.46 13.33 13.38
N GLN A 110 -0.30 13.30 14.05
CA GLN A 110 0.42 14.51 14.40
C GLN A 110 1.03 15.21 13.18
N SER A 111 1.59 14.45 12.25
CA SER A 111 2.24 14.99 11.05
C SER A 111 1.80 14.24 9.78
N GLY A 112 0.70 13.52 9.83
CA GLY A 112 0.29 12.70 8.73
C GLY A 112 -1.21 12.52 8.60
N GLN A 113 -1.59 11.81 7.54
CA GLN A 113 -2.95 11.36 7.32
C GLN A 113 -2.95 9.86 7.06
N THR A 114 -3.97 9.20 7.56
CA THR A 114 -4.15 7.75 7.43
C THR A 114 -5.31 7.46 6.49
N PHE A 115 -5.07 6.54 5.56
CA PHE A 115 -6.03 6.16 4.52
C PHE A 115 -6.26 4.66 4.57
N GLU A 116 -7.52 4.24 4.46
CA GLU A 116 -7.89 2.83 4.52
C GLU A 116 -8.34 2.36 3.15
N ASP A 117 -7.83 1.20 2.74
CA ASP A 117 -8.24 0.58 1.48
C ASP A 117 -9.52 -0.25 1.64
N LEU A 118 -9.98 -0.90 0.55
CA LEU A 118 -11.20 -1.70 0.56
C LEU A 118 -11.10 -2.93 1.47
N ASP A 119 -9.90 -3.39 1.76
CA ASP A 119 -9.67 -4.58 2.61
C ASP A 119 -9.42 -4.22 4.07
N GLY A 120 -9.45 -2.92 4.41
CA GLY A 120 -9.22 -2.45 5.77
C GLY A 120 -7.76 -2.26 6.13
N TYR A 121 -6.83 -2.46 5.20
CA TYR A 121 -5.43 -2.12 5.43
C TYR A 121 -5.21 -0.63 5.25
N ARG A 122 -4.23 -0.11 5.98
CA ARG A 122 -4.02 1.33 6.07
C ARG A 122 -2.67 1.78 5.56
N VAL A 123 -2.67 2.95 4.95
CA VAL A 123 -1.49 3.64 4.45
C VAL A 123 -1.41 4.99 5.14
N VAL A 124 -0.26 5.31 5.70
CA VAL A 124 0.00 6.61 6.32
C VAL A 124 0.92 7.41 5.40
N LEU A 125 0.52 8.63 5.10
CA LEU A 125 1.40 9.60 4.44
C LEU A 125 1.86 10.61 5.50
N GLN A 126 3.14 10.53 5.88
CA GLN A 126 3.76 11.37 6.91
C GLN A 126 4.46 12.54 6.25
N GLN A 127 4.11 13.76 6.66
CA GLN A 127 4.76 14.96 6.13
C GLN A 127 5.99 15.26 6.97
N ARG A 128 7.03 14.45 6.77
CA ARG A 128 8.34 14.63 7.38
C ARG A 128 9.33 13.69 6.73
N GLY A 129 10.62 13.97 6.93
CA GLY A 129 11.68 13.04 6.55
C GLY A 129 11.85 11.95 7.59
N TRP A 130 12.48 10.86 7.19
CA TRP A 130 12.91 9.83 8.12
C TRP A 130 14.38 10.03 8.46
N GLU A 131 14.67 10.03 9.77
CA GLU A 131 16.04 10.06 10.28
C GLU A 131 16.17 8.99 11.35
N ALA A 132 17.25 8.23 11.25
CA ALA A 132 17.54 7.17 12.19
C ALA A 132 17.94 7.72 13.57
#